data_b89a7b3aca121096c8dcde7e478e3b8e
#
_entry.id   b89a7b3aca121096c8dcde7e478e3b8e
#
_cell.length_a   1.000
_cell.length_b   1.000
_cell.length_c   1.000
_cell.angle_alpha   90.00
_cell.angle_beta   90.00
_cell.angle_gamma   90.00
#
_symmetry.space_group_name_H-M   'P 1'
#
loop_
_entity.id
_entity.type
_entity.pdbx_description
1 polymer ?
#
loop_
_entity_poly.entity_id
_entity_poly.type
_entity_poly.pdbx_seq_one_letter_code
_entity_poly.pdbx_strand_id
1 'polypeptide(L)'
;QDATQQSLVNEQLAQLKTKNIEQNYPESVKEVVNLFMRISKMYYTSSVSDEDLSVLASQARLLFDDELKSKQTDAEYLESLKQDIADYKKVNRYISDFKLEGSSNVKYKTLNGQKYATILGLYYIREGSRLEYSYTKFTLREDAQGHWKLLYWELADESDINE
;
A
#
# COMPACT_ATOMS: atom_id res chain seq x y z
N GLN A 1 1.10 -19.82 -13.67
CA GLN A 1 2.33 -19.02 -13.50
C GLN A 1 3.55 -19.88 -13.83
N ASP A 2 4.42 -19.43 -14.71
CA ASP A 2 5.63 -20.21 -15.03
C ASP A 2 6.73 -19.98 -13.97
N ALA A 3 7.81 -20.78 -14.07
CA ALA A 3 8.91 -20.73 -13.11
C ALA A 3 9.59 -19.36 -13.08
N THR A 4 9.66 -18.65 -14.22
CA THR A 4 10.27 -17.32 -14.30
C THR A 4 9.45 -16.29 -13.54
N GLN A 5 8.13 -16.32 -13.70
CA GLN A 5 7.23 -15.42 -12.98
C GLN A 5 7.28 -15.68 -11.47
N GLN A 6 7.31 -16.94 -11.08
CA GLN A 6 7.43 -17.31 -9.67
C GLN A 6 8.74 -16.83 -9.06
N SER A 7 9.82 -16.95 -9.83
CA SER A 7 11.14 -16.45 -9.40
C SER A 7 11.14 -14.94 -9.19
N LEU A 8 10.50 -14.19 -10.07
CA LEU A 8 10.36 -12.73 -9.92
C LEU A 8 9.54 -12.35 -8.68
N VAL A 9 8.44 -13.06 -8.44
CA VAL A 9 7.61 -12.84 -7.26
C VAL A 9 8.42 -13.09 -5.99
N ASN A 10 9.16 -14.20 -5.96
CA ASN A 10 9.99 -14.55 -4.80
C ASN A 10 11.08 -13.52 -4.54
N GLU A 11 11.67 -12.98 -5.60
CA GLU A 11 12.70 -11.94 -5.50
C GLU A 11 12.09 -10.64 -4.94
N GLN A 12 10.93 -10.23 -5.45
CA GLN A 12 10.23 -9.04 -4.97
C GLN A 12 9.83 -9.19 -3.51
N LEU A 13 9.33 -10.36 -3.13
CA LEU A 13 8.98 -10.65 -1.74
C LEU A 13 10.19 -10.51 -0.82
N ALA A 14 11.32 -11.10 -1.22
CA ALA A 14 12.56 -11.01 -0.44
C ALA A 14 13.02 -9.56 -0.27
N GLN A 15 12.94 -8.75 -1.32
CA GLN A 15 13.31 -7.33 -1.26
C GLN A 15 12.42 -6.57 -0.28
N LEU A 16 11.12 -6.79 -0.32
CA LEU A 16 10.18 -6.09 0.56
C LEU A 16 10.37 -6.49 2.02
N LYS A 17 10.63 -7.78 2.28
CA LYS A 17 10.84 -8.28 3.64
C LYS A 17 12.11 -7.74 4.28
N THR A 18 13.16 -7.54 3.49
CA THR A 18 14.49 -7.18 4.02
C THR A 18 14.81 -5.70 3.92
N LYS A 19 13.93 -4.91 3.32
CA LYS A 19 14.16 -3.47 3.18
C LYS A 19 14.21 -2.79 4.55
N ASN A 20 15.27 -2.01 4.79
CA ASN A 20 15.42 -1.27 6.03
C ASN A 20 14.74 0.10 5.91
N ILE A 21 13.43 0.11 6.14
CA ILE A 21 12.60 1.30 5.97
C ILE A 21 12.96 2.37 7.02
N GLU A 22 13.25 1.96 8.24
CA GLU A 22 13.55 2.92 9.32
C GLU A 22 14.78 3.77 9.03
N GLN A 23 15.85 3.16 8.52
CA GLN A 23 17.08 3.87 8.21
C GLN A 23 17.07 4.53 6.84
N ASN A 24 16.29 3.99 5.91
CA ASN A 24 16.19 4.47 4.53
C ASN A 24 14.74 4.76 4.18
N TYR A 25 14.13 5.66 4.96
CA TYR A 25 12.73 6.01 4.74
C TYR A 25 12.53 6.64 3.36
N PRO A 26 11.47 6.28 2.62
CA PRO A 26 11.20 6.88 1.31
C PRO A 26 11.13 8.41 1.37
N GLU A 27 11.73 9.09 0.40
CA GLU A 27 11.99 10.53 0.48
C GLU A 27 10.86 11.42 -0.03
N SER A 28 9.85 10.85 -0.70
CA SER A 28 8.77 11.65 -1.28
C SER A 28 7.42 10.98 -1.04
N VAL A 29 6.35 11.77 -1.18
CA VAL A 29 4.98 11.26 -1.09
C VAL A 29 4.78 10.07 -2.04
N LYS A 30 5.20 10.24 -3.29
CA LYS A 30 5.05 9.17 -4.30
C LYS A 30 5.81 7.90 -3.93
N GLU A 31 7.03 8.05 -3.42
CA GLU A 31 7.84 6.90 -3.02
C GLU A 31 7.24 6.14 -1.85
N VAL A 32 6.66 6.85 -0.87
CA VAL A 32 5.97 6.22 0.26
C VAL A 32 4.78 5.40 -0.23
N VAL A 33 3.93 6.01 -1.06
CA VAL A 33 2.73 5.33 -1.56
C VAL A 33 3.10 4.19 -2.51
N ASN A 34 4.12 4.38 -3.34
CA ASN A 34 4.60 3.31 -4.21
C ASN A 34 5.02 2.08 -3.41
N LEU A 35 5.78 2.29 -2.35
CA LEU A 35 6.21 1.19 -1.48
C LEU A 35 5.01 0.51 -0.82
N PHE A 36 4.06 1.30 -0.32
CA PHE A 36 2.84 0.74 0.28
C PHE A 36 2.04 -0.09 -0.74
N MET A 37 1.89 0.41 -1.97
CA MET A 37 1.14 -0.32 -3.00
C MET A 37 1.87 -1.59 -3.45
N ARG A 38 3.19 -1.58 -3.48
CA ARG A 38 3.98 -2.80 -3.75
C ARG A 38 3.75 -3.84 -2.67
N ILE A 39 3.74 -3.42 -1.41
CA ILE A 39 3.45 -4.33 -0.28
C ILE A 39 2.02 -4.86 -0.38
N SER A 40 1.05 -3.99 -0.64
CA SER A 40 -0.36 -4.37 -0.77
C SER A 40 -0.57 -5.40 -1.87
N LYS A 41 0.06 -5.20 -3.02
CA LYS A 41 -0.01 -6.16 -4.12
C LYS A 41 0.50 -7.53 -3.70
N MET A 42 1.60 -7.54 -2.94
CA MET A 42 2.22 -8.79 -2.50
C MET A 42 1.33 -9.58 -1.53
N TYR A 43 0.52 -8.91 -0.71
CA TYR A 43 -0.37 -9.57 0.24
C TYR A 43 -1.26 -10.63 -0.41
N TYR A 44 -1.68 -10.40 -1.64
CA TYR A 44 -2.69 -11.23 -2.32
C TYR A 44 -2.08 -12.28 -3.26
N THR A 45 -0.75 -12.41 -3.25
CA THR A 45 -0.12 -13.46 -4.05
C THR A 45 -0.22 -14.79 -3.31
N SER A 46 -0.37 -15.88 -4.09
CA SER A 46 -0.55 -17.21 -3.52
C SER A 46 0.68 -17.76 -2.79
N SER A 47 1.85 -17.14 -3.01
CA SER A 47 3.12 -17.63 -2.49
C SER A 47 3.45 -17.13 -1.08
N VAL A 48 2.68 -16.19 -0.55
CA VAL A 48 3.01 -15.56 0.74
C VAL A 48 2.51 -16.43 1.89
N SER A 49 3.45 -16.86 2.73
CA SER A 49 3.14 -17.62 3.95
C SER A 49 2.62 -16.68 5.04
N ASP A 50 2.05 -17.25 6.11
CA ASP A 50 1.62 -16.45 7.26
C ASP A 50 2.79 -15.70 7.90
N GLU A 51 3.96 -16.32 7.96
CA GLU A 51 5.17 -15.68 8.47
C GLU A 51 5.59 -14.50 7.60
N ASP A 52 5.62 -14.67 6.29
CA ASP A 52 5.94 -13.60 5.35
C ASP A 52 4.92 -12.46 5.43
N LEU A 53 3.65 -12.82 5.58
CA LEU A 53 2.58 -11.83 5.70
C LEU A 53 2.78 -10.95 6.93
N SER A 54 3.18 -11.55 8.04
CA SER A 54 3.48 -10.82 9.27
C SER A 54 4.62 -9.80 9.06
N VAL A 55 5.67 -10.22 8.35
CA VAL A 55 6.79 -9.32 8.04
C VAL A 55 6.33 -8.18 7.13
N LEU A 56 5.58 -8.50 6.08
CA LEU A 56 5.05 -7.48 5.16
C LEU A 56 4.14 -6.48 5.87
N ALA A 57 3.28 -6.97 6.76
CA ALA A 57 2.39 -6.11 7.53
C ALA A 57 3.17 -5.16 8.43
N SER A 58 4.24 -5.64 9.08
CA SER A 58 5.11 -4.80 9.89
C SER A 58 5.80 -3.73 9.05
N GLN A 59 6.26 -4.08 7.86
CA GLN A 59 6.87 -3.13 6.93
C GLN A 59 5.87 -2.04 6.53
N ALA A 60 4.64 -2.43 6.19
CA ALA A 60 3.60 -1.47 5.82
C ALA A 60 3.32 -0.49 6.96
N ARG A 61 3.26 -0.96 8.20
CA ARG A 61 2.94 -0.12 9.34
C ARG A 61 4.03 0.89 9.67
N LEU A 62 5.26 0.67 9.22
CA LEU A 62 6.32 1.68 9.33
C LEU A 62 6.04 2.92 8.49
N LEU A 63 5.17 2.80 7.49
CA LEU A 63 4.77 3.90 6.63
C LEU A 63 3.56 4.67 7.19
N PHE A 64 2.95 4.18 8.26
CA PHE A 64 1.72 4.74 8.82
C PHE A 64 2.02 5.89 9.78
N ASP A 65 1.22 6.94 9.68
CA ASP A 65 1.17 8.03 10.66
C ASP A 65 0.77 7.45 12.03
N ASP A 66 1.25 8.04 13.10
CA ASP A 66 0.95 7.58 14.46
C ASP A 66 -0.56 7.52 14.72
N GLU A 67 -1.32 8.47 14.16
CA GLU A 67 -2.78 8.47 14.30
C GLU A 67 -3.39 7.24 13.65
N LEU A 68 -2.95 6.87 12.46
CA LEU A 68 -3.42 5.66 11.77
C LEU A 68 -3.04 4.41 12.56
N LYS A 69 -1.78 4.35 13.03
CA LYS A 69 -1.31 3.22 13.83
C LYS A 69 -2.13 3.02 15.10
N SER A 70 -2.58 4.12 15.72
CA SER A 70 -3.30 4.06 16.99
C SER A 70 -4.68 3.40 16.88
N LYS A 71 -5.21 3.25 15.66
CA LYS A 71 -6.54 2.69 15.44
C LYS A 71 -6.59 1.18 15.58
N GLN A 72 -5.46 0.51 15.43
CA GLN A 72 -5.36 -0.94 15.54
C GLN A 72 -3.98 -1.31 16.12
N THR A 73 -3.94 -2.39 16.89
CA THR A 73 -2.65 -2.99 17.26
C THR A 73 -2.08 -3.73 16.05
N ASP A 74 -0.80 -4.10 16.12
CA ASP A 74 -0.18 -4.92 15.07
C ASP A 74 -0.95 -6.23 14.87
N ALA A 75 -1.37 -6.87 15.96
CA ALA A 75 -2.12 -8.12 15.91
C ALA A 75 -3.47 -7.92 15.23
N GLU A 76 -4.18 -6.84 15.56
CA GLU A 76 -5.47 -6.53 14.97
C GLU A 76 -5.35 -6.24 13.46
N TYR A 77 -4.34 -5.50 13.08
CA TYR A 77 -4.08 -5.21 11.67
C TYR A 77 -3.82 -6.50 10.88
N LEU A 78 -2.96 -7.36 11.42
CA LEU A 78 -2.63 -8.64 10.77
C LEU A 78 -3.85 -9.54 10.66
N GLU A 79 -4.68 -9.60 11.69
CA GLU A 79 -5.91 -10.42 11.67
C GLU A 79 -6.90 -9.92 10.62
N SER A 80 -7.12 -8.61 10.56
CA SER A 80 -7.99 -7.99 9.53
C SER A 80 -7.47 -8.28 8.13
N LEU A 81 -6.15 -8.21 7.96
CA LEU A 81 -5.50 -8.49 6.68
C LEU A 81 -5.70 -9.94 6.26
N LYS A 82 -5.51 -10.88 7.18
CA LYS A 82 -5.72 -12.31 6.91
C LYS A 82 -7.16 -12.59 6.49
N GLN A 83 -8.12 -11.94 7.14
CA GLN A 83 -9.53 -12.08 6.78
C GLN A 83 -9.80 -11.57 5.37
N ASP A 84 -9.25 -10.41 5.03
CA ASP A 84 -9.41 -9.83 3.70
C ASP A 84 -8.81 -10.72 2.61
N ILE A 85 -7.62 -11.26 2.88
CA ILE A 85 -6.96 -12.18 1.95
C ILE A 85 -7.80 -13.45 1.77
N ALA A 86 -8.36 -14.00 2.85
CA ALA A 86 -9.23 -15.16 2.76
C ALA A 86 -10.48 -14.88 1.90
N ASP A 87 -11.07 -13.71 2.06
CA ASP A 87 -12.23 -13.29 1.27
C ASP A 87 -11.88 -13.15 -0.21
N TYR A 88 -10.72 -12.59 -0.51
CA TYR A 88 -10.23 -12.49 -1.89
C TYR A 88 -10.04 -13.87 -2.52
N LYS A 89 -9.45 -14.80 -1.77
CA LYS A 89 -9.22 -16.17 -2.27
C LYS A 89 -10.49 -16.90 -2.62
N LYS A 90 -11.57 -16.66 -1.86
CA LYS A 90 -12.86 -17.32 -2.09
C LYS A 90 -13.42 -17.04 -3.47
N VAL A 91 -13.15 -15.87 -4.03
CA VAL A 91 -13.64 -15.44 -5.34
C VAL A 91 -12.53 -15.35 -6.38
N ASN A 92 -11.37 -15.93 -6.08
CA ASN A 92 -10.19 -15.89 -6.95
C ASN A 92 -9.85 -14.45 -7.36
N ARG A 93 -9.74 -13.58 -6.37
CA ARG A 93 -9.43 -12.15 -6.56
C ARG A 93 -8.01 -11.87 -6.09
N TYR A 94 -7.32 -11.02 -6.84
CA TYR A 94 -5.97 -10.58 -6.47
C TYR A 94 -5.65 -9.25 -7.16
N ILE A 95 -4.65 -8.56 -6.65
CA ILE A 95 -4.16 -7.32 -7.27
C ILE A 95 -3.11 -7.73 -8.30
N SER A 96 -3.40 -7.49 -9.58
CA SER A 96 -2.50 -7.88 -10.66
C SER A 96 -1.43 -6.84 -10.95
N ASP A 97 -1.74 -5.56 -10.71
CA ASP A 97 -0.80 -4.47 -10.94
C ASP A 97 -1.31 -3.20 -10.24
N PHE A 98 -0.52 -2.15 -10.26
CA PHE A 98 -0.94 -0.85 -9.78
C PHE A 98 -0.22 0.26 -10.54
N LYS A 99 -0.74 1.47 -10.43
CA LYS A 99 -0.17 2.66 -11.07
C LYS A 99 -0.42 3.86 -10.16
N LEU A 100 0.55 4.77 -10.07
CA LEU A 100 0.42 6.03 -9.36
C LEU A 100 0.43 7.20 -10.32
N GLU A 101 -0.32 8.25 -10.00
CA GLU A 101 -0.21 9.49 -10.74
C GLU A 101 1.19 10.10 -10.57
N GLY A 102 1.57 10.99 -11.48
CA GLY A 102 2.89 11.61 -11.47
C GLY A 102 3.10 12.52 -10.27
N SER A 103 4.36 12.72 -9.90
CA SER A 103 4.74 13.57 -8.77
C SER A 103 4.20 15.00 -8.90
N SER A 104 4.08 15.50 -10.14
CA SER A 104 3.54 16.85 -10.39
C SER A 104 2.05 16.98 -10.07
N ASN A 105 1.35 15.85 -9.93
CA ASN A 105 -0.08 15.83 -9.61
C ASN A 105 -0.37 15.66 -8.13
N VAL A 106 0.67 15.50 -7.31
CA VAL A 106 0.51 15.43 -5.85
C VAL A 106 0.05 16.80 -5.37
N LYS A 107 -1.00 16.81 -4.56
CA LYS A 107 -1.57 18.04 -4.01
C LYS A 107 -1.12 18.22 -2.58
N TYR A 108 -0.64 19.41 -2.25
CA TYR A 108 -0.15 19.74 -0.91
C TYR A 108 -1.04 20.78 -0.25
N LYS A 109 -1.18 20.67 1.06
CA LYS A 109 -2.00 21.58 1.85
C LYS A 109 -1.38 21.75 3.23
N THR A 110 -1.41 22.96 3.77
CA THR A 110 -0.96 23.21 5.15
C THR A 110 -2.16 23.63 5.99
N LEU A 111 -2.38 22.95 7.11
CA LEU A 111 -3.43 23.28 8.06
C LEU A 111 -2.83 23.29 9.47
N ASN A 112 -2.99 24.42 10.17
CA ASN A 112 -2.51 24.59 11.54
C ASN A 112 -1.02 24.19 11.71
N GLY A 113 -0.21 24.55 10.72
CA GLY A 113 1.21 24.25 10.73
C GLY A 113 1.58 22.82 10.33
N GLN A 114 0.61 21.97 10.06
CA GLN A 114 0.82 20.60 9.59
C GLN A 114 0.71 20.53 8.08
N LYS A 115 1.64 19.82 7.45
CA LYS A 115 1.61 19.61 6.00
C LYS A 115 0.93 18.30 5.65
N TYR A 116 0.03 18.37 4.70
CA TYR A 116 -0.72 17.21 4.18
C TYR A 116 -0.47 17.09 2.68
N ALA A 117 -0.58 15.88 2.18
CA ALA A 117 -0.49 15.62 0.75
C ALA A 117 -1.51 14.58 0.35
N THR A 118 -2.01 14.69 -0.90
CA THR A 118 -2.87 13.66 -1.48
C THR A 118 -2.32 13.21 -2.82
N ILE A 119 -2.47 11.93 -3.11
CA ILE A 119 -2.05 11.32 -4.36
C ILE A 119 -3.05 10.21 -4.72
N LEU A 120 -3.35 10.06 -6.00
CA LEU A 120 -4.22 9.00 -6.49
C LEU A 120 -3.40 7.80 -6.94
N GLY A 121 -3.84 6.61 -6.54
CA GLY A 121 -3.32 5.34 -7.01
C GLY A 121 -4.43 4.53 -7.66
N LEU A 122 -4.05 3.72 -8.63
CA LEU A 122 -4.97 2.82 -9.34
C LEU A 122 -4.51 1.40 -9.11
N TYR A 123 -5.41 0.56 -8.60
CA TYR A 123 -5.19 -0.86 -8.50
C TYR A 123 -5.92 -1.57 -9.64
N TYR A 124 -5.22 -2.48 -10.29
CA TYR A 124 -5.79 -3.40 -11.28
C TYR A 124 -6.11 -4.69 -10.54
N ILE A 125 -7.39 -5.02 -10.43
CA ILE A 125 -7.86 -6.16 -9.64
C ILE A 125 -8.45 -7.19 -10.59
N ARG A 126 -7.95 -8.42 -10.49
CA ARG A 126 -8.50 -9.56 -11.23
C ARG A 126 -9.41 -10.37 -10.34
N GLU A 127 -10.54 -10.78 -10.88
CA GLU A 127 -11.45 -11.71 -10.23
C GLU A 127 -11.87 -12.73 -11.28
N GLY A 128 -11.26 -13.91 -11.23
CA GLY A 128 -11.39 -14.88 -12.32
C GLY A 128 -10.83 -14.30 -13.61
N SER A 129 -11.65 -14.23 -14.65
CA SER A 129 -11.27 -13.65 -15.94
C SER A 129 -11.56 -12.15 -16.04
N ARG A 130 -12.23 -11.59 -15.03
CA ARG A 130 -12.65 -10.18 -15.03
C ARG A 130 -11.54 -9.28 -14.52
N LEU A 131 -11.38 -8.11 -15.16
CA LEU A 131 -10.44 -7.09 -14.70
C LEU A 131 -11.23 -5.88 -14.23
N GLU A 132 -10.95 -5.41 -13.01
CA GLU A 132 -11.57 -4.23 -12.43
C GLU A 132 -10.50 -3.20 -12.10
N TYR A 133 -10.91 -1.94 -12.08
CA TYR A 133 -10.04 -0.82 -11.72
C TYR A 133 -10.56 -0.19 -10.43
N SER A 134 -9.67 0.03 -9.47
CA SER A 134 -10.03 0.67 -8.21
C SER A 134 -9.11 1.87 -7.97
N TYR A 135 -9.68 3.06 -7.97
CA TYR A 135 -8.95 4.29 -7.68
C TYR A 135 -8.99 4.57 -6.19
N THR A 136 -7.81 4.76 -5.61
CA THR A 136 -7.64 5.04 -4.19
C THR A 136 -7.01 6.42 -4.02
N LYS A 137 -7.58 7.23 -3.15
CA LYS A 137 -7.00 8.52 -2.77
C LYS A 137 -6.27 8.34 -1.45
N PHE A 138 -4.96 8.50 -1.47
CA PHE A 138 -4.11 8.41 -0.29
C PHE A 138 -3.90 9.81 0.28
N THR A 139 -4.08 9.95 1.58
CA THR A 139 -3.77 11.19 2.31
C THR A 139 -2.61 10.93 3.24
N LEU A 140 -1.59 11.78 3.18
CA LEU A 140 -0.39 11.67 3.98
C LEU A 140 -0.20 12.94 4.80
N ARG A 141 0.55 12.82 5.90
CA ARG A 141 0.94 13.93 6.74
C ARG A 141 2.44 13.87 6.99
N GLU A 142 3.11 15.01 6.94
CA GLU A 142 4.54 15.08 7.22
C GLU A 142 4.74 15.09 8.75
N ASP A 143 5.61 14.22 9.25
CA ASP A 143 5.87 14.13 10.68
C ASP A 143 7.02 15.06 11.11
N ALA A 144 7.38 15.00 12.39
CA ALA A 144 8.41 15.88 12.96
C ALA A 144 9.81 15.63 12.38
N GLN A 145 10.05 14.45 11.80
CA GLN A 145 11.33 14.12 11.14
C GLN A 145 11.33 14.48 9.65
N GLY A 146 10.24 15.05 9.14
CA GLY A 146 10.13 15.36 7.73
C GLY A 146 9.75 14.16 6.87
N HIS A 147 9.26 13.10 7.48
CA HIS A 147 8.81 11.90 6.76
C HIS A 147 7.32 12.00 6.44
N TRP A 148 6.98 11.67 5.20
CA TRP A 148 5.60 11.58 4.78
C TRP A 148 5.02 10.25 5.23
N LYS A 149 3.96 10.29 6.04
CA LYS A 149 3.33 9.10 6.62
C LYS A 149 1.90 8.98 6.15
N LEU A 150 1.46 7.74 5.89
CA LEU A 150 0.09 7.46 5.49
C LEU A 150 -0.86 7.74 6.65
N LEU A 151 -1.79 8.68 6.45
CA LEU A 151 -2.77 9.06 7.46
C LEU A 151 -4.07 8.30 7.29
N TYR A 152 -4.56 8.20 6.06
CA TYR A 152 -5.71 7.37 5.69
C TYR A 152 -5.78 7.26 4.17
N TRP A 153 -6.64 6.38 3.71
CA TRP A 153 -6.98 6.29 2.27
C TRP A 153 -8.44 5.90 2.13
N GLU A 154 -9.01 6.22 0.97
CA GLU A 154 -10.40 5.98 0.66
C GLU A 154 -10.56 5.76 -0.84
N LEU A 155 -11.70 5.22 -1.25
CA LEU A 155 -12.01 5.17 -2.67
C LEU A 155 -12.12 6.60 -3.20
N ALA A 156 -11.48 6.86 -4.33
CA ALA A 156 -11.57 8.16 -4.98
C ALA A 156 -12.94 8.32 -5.63
N ASP A 157 -13.47 9.53 -5.61
CA ASP A 157 -14.71 9.85 -6.29
C ASP A 157 -14.44 10.43 -7.69
N GLU A 158 -15.51 10.69 -8.46
CA GLU A 158 -15.36 11.22 -9.81
C GLU A 158 -14.64 12.57 -9.83
N SER A 159 -14.84 13.41 -8.84
CA SER A 159 -14.17 14.71 -8.80
C SER A 159 -12.66 14.59 -8.59
N ASP A 160 -12.23 13.58 -7.86
CA ASP A 160 -10.80 13.30 -7.67
C ASP A 160 -10.15 12.83 -8.98
N ILE A 161 -10.84 11.96 -9.71
CA ILE A 161 -10.31 11.32 -10.92
C ILE A 161 -10.23 12.29 -12.10
N ASN A 162 -11.19 13.19 -12.21
CA ASN A 162 -11.33 14.08 -13.35
C ASN A 162 -10.66 15.46 -13.18
N GLU A 163 -9.93 15.66 -12.13
CA GLU A 163 -9.16 16.91 -11.92
C GLU A 163 -7.93 17.01 -12.80
#